data_5da6ec19e044fdff187ab8c7b79cdd72
#
_entry.id   5da6ec19e044fdff187ab8c7b79cdd72
#
_cell.length_a   1.000
_cell.length_b   1.000
_cell.length_c   1.000
_cell.angle_alpha   90.00
_cell.angle_beta   90.00
_cell.angle_gamma   90.00
#
_symmetry.space_group_name_H-M   'P 1'
#
loop_
_entity.id
_entity.type
_entity.pdbx_description
1 polymer ?
#
loop_
_entity_poly.entity_id
_entity_poly.type
_entity_poly.pdbx_seq_one_letter_code
_entity_poly.pdbx_strand_id
1 'polypeptide(L)'
;MDKRLLANNLTLPKFFPIFASVNISLKHHINMEQQVKQVPYGVADFATVMTQNLYYVDKTMFLPELEKQPRNLFFIRPRRFGKSIFLSMLYSYYDCSQKDRFQELFGNLWIGHHPTDLQGRYQVLFLDFSQITGKIDVLEERFNAYMSINLDAFVRQYAQYYQAEKDEILSRTEYADKIELLFKAAKAHGYALYLIIDEYDNFTNVVLNEHGEKVYH
;
A
#
# COMPACT_ATOMS: atom_id res chain seq x y z
N MET A 1 -1.49 -18.98 73.63
CA MET A 1 -2.34 -18.12 72.82
C MET A 1 -2.14 -18.43 71.36
N ASP A 2 -3.16 -18.82 70.75
CA ASP A 2 -3.35 -19.61 69.56
C ASP A 2 -2.98 -18.86 68.25
N LYS A 3 -2.10 -19.47 67.45
CA LYS A 3 -1.83 -19.08 66.07
C LYS A 3 -2.51 -20.09 65.12
N ARG A 4 -3.80 -20.02 65.04
CA ARG A 4 -4.58 -20.73 64.01
C ARG A 4 -5.62 -19.76 63.52
N LEU A 5 -5.70 -19.69 62.24
CA LEU A 5 -6.75 -19.11 61.37
C LEU A 5 -6.17 -18.10 60.41
N LEU A 6 -5.93 -18.59 59.20
CA LEU A 6 -6.37 -18.02 57.93
C LEU A 6 -5.66 -18.74 56.76
N ALA A 7 -6.11 -19.98 56.51
CA ALA A 7 -5.93 -20.62 55.24
C ALA A 7 -7.27 -20.51 54.48
N ASN A 8 -7.49 -19.45 53.77
CA ASN A 8 -8.63 -19.35 52.88
C ASN A 8 -8.36 -20.15 51.59
N ASN A 9 -9.17 -21.20 51.48
CA ASN A 9 -9.37 -22.05 50.33
C ASN A 9 -9.67 -21.22 49.05
N LEU A 10 -8.68 -21.05 48.20
CA LEU A 10 -8.91 -20.78 46.78
C LEU A 10 -9.05 -22.13 46.10
N THR A 11 -10.25 -22.64 46.00
CA THR A 11 -10.61 -23.74 45.14
C THR A 11 -10.54 -23.24 43.70
N LEU A 12 -9.47 -23.59 43.00
CA LEU A 12 -9.41 -23.50 41.55
C LEU A 12 -10.49 -24.38 40.94
N PRO A 13 -11.27 -23.90 39.97
CA PRO A 13 -12.28 -24.73 39.33
C PRO A 13 -11.60 -25.90 38.60
N LYS A 14 -12.08 -27.11 38.87
CA LYS A 14 -11.71 -28.33 38.19
C LYS A 14 -12.19 -28.28 36.74
N PHE A 15 -11.36 -27.70 35.87
CA PHE A 15 -11.51 -27.75 34.42
C PHE A 15 -10.43 -28.62 33.80
N PHE A 16 -10.44 -29.92 34.10
CA PHE A 16 -9.65 -30.88 33.31
C PHE A 16 -10.26 -32.27 33.46
N PRO A 17 -11.21 -32.63 32.62
CA PRO A 17 -11.07 -33.87 31.86
C PRO A 17 -11.64 -33.81 30.42
N ILE A 18 -11.81 -32.63 29.80
CA ILE A 18 -12.37 -32.59 28.44
C ILE A 18 -11.28 -32.67 27.36
N PHE A 19 -10.01 -32.45 27.71
CA PHE A 19 -8.92 -32.54 26.72
C PHE A 19 -8.36 -33.91 26.44
N ALA A 20 -8.70 -34.91 27.22
CA ALA A 20 -8.19 -36.28 26.99
C ALA A 20 -8.97 -37.11 25.94
N SER A 21 -10.22 -36.73 25.67
CA SER A 21 -11.06 -37.46 24.68
C SER A 21 -11.08 -36.83 23.29
N VAL A 22 -10.56 -35.55 23.14
CA VAL A 22 -10.49 -34.87 21.85
C VAL A 22 -9.24 -35.23 21.05
N ASN A 23 -8.22 -35.81 21.69
CA ASN A 23 -6.94 -36.13 21.04
C ASN A 23 -6.93 -37.39 20.16
N ILE A 24 -7.98 -38.20 20.14
CA ILE A 24 -8.00 -39.42 19.34
C ILE A 24 -8.80 -39.26 18.05
N SER A 25 -9.74 -38.34 18.00
CA SER A 25 -10.53 -38.06 16.78
C SER A 25 -9.87 -37.01 15.86
N LEU A 26 -8.93 -36.21 16.35
CA LEU A 26 -8.20 -35.20 15.56
C LEU A 26 -7.06 -35.76 14.71
N LYS A 27 -6.63 -37.01 14.95
CA LYS A 27 -5.57 -37.64 14.14
C LYS A 27 -6.02 -38.15 12.78
N HIS A 28 -7.32 -38.14 12.46
CA HIS A 28 -7.81 -38.64 11.18
C HIS A 28 -8.33 -37.55 10.20
N HIS A 29 -8.26 -36.26 10.55
CA HIS A 29 -8.76 -35.18 9.69
C HIS A 29 -7.78 -34.02 9.49
N ILE A 30 -6.51 -34.15 9.90
CA ILE A 30 -5.48 -33.11 9.59
C ILE A 30 -4.46 -33.74 8.63
N ASN A 31 -4.93 -34.05 7.43
CA ASN A 31 -4.10 -34.16 6.23
C ASN A 31 -4.49 -33.06 5.23
N MET A 32 -4.70 -31.86 5.72
CA MET A 32 -4.44 -30.65 4.96
C MET A 32 -3.08 -30.16 5.41
N GLU A 33 -2.05 -30.44 4.64
CA GLU A 33 -0.82 -29.67 4.66
C GLU A 33 -1.23 -28.20 4.48
N GLN A 34 -1.51 -27.51 5.57
CA GLN A 34 -1.52 -26.06 5.57
C GLN A 34 -0.08 -25.66 5.28
N GLN A 35 0.21 -25.46 4.01
CA GLN A 35 1.47 -24.94 3.55
C GLN A 35 1.67 -23.62 4.31
N VAL A 36 2.59 -23.60 5.28
CA VAL A 36 2.87 -22.43 6.09
C VAL A 36 3.39 -21.37 5.13
N LYS A 37 2.58 -20.31 4.93
CA LYS A 37 2.95 -19.22 4.04
C LYS A 37 4.18 -18.51 4.56
N GLN A 38 5.12 -18.23 3.68
CA GLN A 38 6.32 -17.48 4.02
C GLN A 38 5.96 -16.01 4.32
N VAL A 39 6.62 -15.44 5.33
CA VAL A 39 6.49 -14.00 5.64
C VAL A 39 7.21 -13.20 4.56
N PRO A 40 6.59 -12.16 3.96
CA PRO A 40 7.18 -11.36 2.90
C PRO A 40 8.26 -10.40 3.45
N TYR A 41 9.42 -10.94 3.81
CA TYR A 41 10.52 -10.11 4.32
C TYR A 41 11.12 -9.28 3.17
N GLY A 42 11.08 -7.93 3.33
CA GLY A 42 11.61 -7.00 2.33
C GLY A 42 10.76 -6.84 1.06
N VAL A 43 9.58 -7.47 0.99
CA VAL A 43 8.65 -7.33 -0.14
C VAL A 43 7.58 -6.31 0.21
N ALA A 44 7.54 -5.17 -0.50
CA ALA A 44 6.55 -4.11 -0.33
C ALA A 44 5.52 -4.08 -1.48
N ASP A 45 5.71 -4.87 -2.52
CA ASP A 45 4.80 -4.97 -3.66
C ASP A 45 3.69 -5.99 -3.38
N PHE A 46 2.45 -5.50 -3.35
CA PHE A 46 1.26 -6.30 -3.07
C PHE A 46 1.03 -7.41 -4.12
N ALA A 47 1.20 -7.08 -5.41
CA ALA A 47 1.00 -8.06 -6.47
C ALA A 47 1.98 -9.25 -6.32
N THR A 48 3.23 -8.98 -5.99
CA THR A 48 4.24 -10.02 -5.70
C THR A 48 3.83 -10.87 -4.50
N VAL A 49 3.36 -10.25 -3.40
CA VAL A 49 2.91 -10.99 -2.21
C VAL A 49 1.76 -11.94 -2.55
N MET A 50 0.80 -11.50 -3.35
CA MET A 50 -0.36 -12.31 -3.72
C MET A 50 0.00 -13.43 -4.70
N THR A 51 0.76 -13.13 -5.75
CA THR A 51 1.15 -14.10 -6.80
C THR A 51 2.10 -15.16 -6.30
N GLN A 52 2.98 -14.83 -5.34
CA GLN A 52 3.87 -15.80 -4.69
C GLN A 52 3.23 -16.49 -3.49
N ASN A 53 1.94 -16.26 -3.22
CA ASN A 53 1.21 -16.83 -2.09
C ASN A 53 1.89 -16.61 -0.73
N LEU A 54 2.51 -15.44 -0.53
CA LEU A 54 3.13 -15.07 0.73
C LEU A 54 2.08 -14.74 1.80
N TYR A 55 2.50 -14.67 3.07
CA TYR A 55 1.60 -14.32 4.17
C TYR A 55 1.18 -12.85 4.04
N TYR A 56 -0.13 -12.62 3.96
CA TYR A 56 -0.73 -11.28 3.89
C TYR A 56 -1.82 -11.14 4.95
N VAL A 57 -1.79 -10.06 5.70
CA VAL A 57 -2.88 -9.68 6.61
C VAL A 57 -3.87 -8.84 5.83
N ASP A 58 -5.03 -9.39 5.56
CA ASP A 58 -6.07 -8.72 4.78
C ASP A 58 -6.54 -7.44 5.49
N LYS A 59 -6.38 -6.31 4.81
CA LYS A 59 -6.84 -4.99 5.22
C LYS A 59 -7.78 -4.37 4.17
N THR A 60 -8.18 -5.15 3.18
CA THR A 60 -8.99 -4.64 2.07
C THR A 60 -10.40 -4.25 2.48
N MET A 61 -10.87 -4.73 3.63
CA MET A 61 -12.15 -4.33 4.22
C MET A 61 -12.24 -2.83 4.55
N PHE A 62 -11.11 -2.14 4.63
CA PHE A 62 -11.07 -0.70 4.88
C PHE A 62 -11.22 0.14 3.60
N LEU A 63 -11.17 -0.45 2.40
CA LEU A 63 -11.30 0.29 1.14
C LEU A 63 -12.62 1.08 1.03
N PRO A 64 -13.80 0.51 1.33
CA PRO A 64 -15.06 1.26 1.27
C PRO A 64 -15.10 2.43 2.26
N GLU A 65 -14.42 2.32 3.40
CA GLU A 65 -14.32 3.42 4.37
C GLU A 65 -13.34 4.50 3.90
N LEU A 66 -12.23 4.09 3.25
CA LEU A 66 -11.28 5.02 2.64
C LEU A 66 -11.94 5.87 1.55
N GLU A 67 -12.81 5.27 0.73
CA GLU A 67 -13.53 5.94 -0.36
C GLU A 67 -14.51 7.02 0.12
N LYS A 68 -14.96 6.94 1.38
CA LYS A 68 -15.84 7.95 2.01
C LYS A 68 -15.06 9.16 2.54
N GLN A 69 -13.74 9.06 2.64
CA GLN A 69 -12.89 10.11 3.18
C GLN A 69 -12.70 11.26 2.17
N PRO A 70 -12.21 12.43 2.62
CA PRO A 70 -11.82 13.53 1.72
C PRO A 70 -10.81 13.06 0.66
N ARG A 71 -10.80 13.75 -0.49
CA ARG A 71 -9.95 13.37 -1.64
C ARG A 71 -8.44 13.39 -1.33
N ASN A 72 -8.01 14.21 -0.38
CA ASN A 72 -6.61 14.31 0.03
C ASN A 72 -6.44 13.61 1.37
N LEU A 73 -5.69 12.52 1.38
CA LEU A 73 -5.47 11.69 2.55
C LEU A 73 -3.98 11.66 2.90
N PHE A 74 -3.68 11.90 4.16
CA PHE A 74 -2.36 11.64 4.73
C PHE A 74 -2.39 10.33 5.52
N PHE A 75 -1.65 9.35 5.02
CA PHE A 75 -1.58 8.04 5.65
C PHE A 75 -0.35 7.94 6.55
N ILE A 76 -0.53 8.29 7.82
CA ILE A 76 0.55 8.29 8.80
C ILE A 76 0.60 6.95 9.52
N ARG A 77 1.74 6.26 9.44
CA ARG A 77 2.02 5.04 10.20
C ARG A 77 3.48 4.99 10.64
N PRO A 78 3.78 4.35 11.78
CA PRO A 78 5.16 4.07 12.14
C PRO A 78 5.89 3.28 11.04
N ARG A 79 7.20 3.43 10.95
CA ARG A 79 8.03 2.65 10.02
C ARG A 79 7.81 1.16 10.24
N ARG A 80 7.81 0.36 9.17
CA ARG A 80 7.62 -1.11 9.15
C ARG A 80 6.21 -1.60 9.52
N PHE A 81 5.21 -0.72 9.56
CA PHE A 81 3.80 -1.11 9.78
C PHE A 81 3.01 -1.32 8.49
N GLY A 82 3.71 -1.61 7.38
CA GLY A 82 3.09 -2.01 6.11
C GLY A 82 2.45 -0.84 5.35
N LYS A 83 3.01 0.39 5.44
CA LYS A 83 2.56 1.54 4.64
C LYS A 83 2.69 1.24 3.15
N SER A 84 3.89 0.92 2.68
CA SER A 84 4.19 0.74 1.25
C SER A 84 3.40 -0.42 0.63
N ILE A 85 3.25 -1.56 1.32
CA ILE A 85 2.41 -2.65 0.82
C ILE A 85 0.93 -2.26 0.74
N PHE A 86 0.45 -1.43 1.67
CA PHE A 86 -0.92 -0.90 1.60
C PHE A 86 -1.10 0.05 0.41
N LEU A 87 -0.14 0.94 0.15
CA LEU A 87 -0.15 1.82 -1.01
C LEU A 87 -0.05 1.03 -2.33
N SER A 88 0.79 -0.01 -2.38
CA SER A 88 0.86 -0.94 -3.52
C SER A 88 -0.46 -1.71 -3.73
N MET A 89 -1.17 -2.05 -2.65
CA MET A 89 -2.49 -2.66 -2.73
C MET A 89 -3.52 -1.67 -3.30
N LEU A 90 -3.48 -0.39 -2.90
CA LEU A 90 -4.34 0.66 -3.49
C LEU A 90 -4.07 0.82 -4.98
N TYR A 91 -2.80 0.84 -5.39
CA TYR A 91 -2.41 0.85 -6.80
C TYR A 91 -3.05 -0.32 -7.55
N SER A 92 -2.84 -1.54 -7.06
CA SER A 92 -3.37 -2.76 -7.68
C SER A 92 -4.89 -2.79 -7.76
N TYR A 93 -5.59 -2.15 -6.81
CA TYR A 93 -7.06 -2.12 -6.76
C TYR A 93 -7.66 -1.06 -7.67
N TYR A 94 -7.12 0.16 -7.63
CA TYR A 94 -7.73 1.31 -8.31
C TYR A 94 -7.27 1.50 -9.76
N ASP A 95 -6.09 0.98 -10.11
CA ASP A 95 -5.52 1.19 -11.44
C ASP A 95 -6.27 0.44 -12.54
N CYS A 96 -6.65 1.16 -13.58
CA CYS A 96 -7.39 0.58 -14.71
C CYS A 96 -6.56 -0.43 -15.51
N SER A 97 -5.22 -0.34 -15.49
CA SER A 97 -4.34 -1.32 -16.15
C SER A 97 -4.26 -2.65 -15.39
N GLN A 98 -4.65 -2.66 -14.09
CA GLN A 98 -4.68 -3.86 -13.25
C GLN A 98 -6.06 -4.53 -13.19
N LYS A 99 -7.05 -3.97 -13.87
CA LYS A 99 -8.45 -4.41 -13.78
C LYS A 99 -8.63 -5.89 -14.05
N ASP A 100 -7.96 -6.41 -15.06
CA ASP A 100 -8.09 -7.82 -15.48
C ASP A 100 -7.43 -8.79 -14.48
N ARG A 101 -6.56 -8.27 -13.62
CA ARG A 101 -5.89 -9.05 -12.55
C ARG A 101 -6.66 -9.07 -11.24
N PHE A 102 -7.84 -8.45 -11.19
CA PHE A 102 -8.62 -8.33 -9.96
C PHE A 102 -8.85 -9.68 -9.28
N GLN A 103 -9.30 -10.67 -10.04
CA GLN A 103 -9.59 -12.00 -9.48
C GLN A 103 -8.32 -12.70 -8.99
N GLU A 104 -7.20 -12.56 -9.72
CA GLU A 104 -5.89 -13.11 -9.33
C GLU A 104 -5.41 -12.53 -7.99
N LEU A 105 -5.50 -11.20 -7.84
CA LEU A 105 -4.90 -10.46 -6.72
C LEU A 105 -5.82 -10.37 -5.50
N PHE A 106 -7.12 -10.27 -5.71
CA PHE A 106 -8.09 -9.98 -4.66
C PHE A 106 -9.13 -11.07 -4.42
N GLY A 107 -9.24 -12.07 -5.29
CA GLY A 107 -10.32 -13.08 -5.24
C GLY A 107 -10.46 -13.78 -3.88
N ASN A 108 -9.35 -13.98 -3.16
CA ASN A 108 -9.35 -14.64 -1.83
C ASN A 108 -9.38 -13.63 -0.66
N LEU A 109 -9.51 -12.33 -0.92
CA LEU A 109 -9.55 -11.27 0.08
C LEU A 109 -11.00 -10.78 0.27
N TRP A 110 -11.22 -10.05 1.35
CA TRP A 110 -12.55 -9.53 1.66
C TRP A 110 -13.13 -8.70 0.50
N ILE A 111 -12.33 -7.80 -0.08
CA ILE A 111 -12.75 -6.93 -1.20
C ILE A 111 -13.05 -7.70 -2.49
N GLY A 112 -12.46 -8.88 -2.66
CA GLY A 112 -12.73 -9.76 -3.80
C GLY A 112 -14.19 -10.23 -3.83
N HIS A 113 -14.80 -10.34 -2.65
CA HIS A 113 -16.22 -10.69 -2.50
C HIS A 113 -17.14 -9.47 -2.34
N HIS A 114 -16.57 -8.28 -2.11
CA HIS A 114 -17.30 -7.02 -1.87
C HIS A 114 -16.68 -5.85 -2.66
N PRO A 115 -16.52 -5.98 -3.99
CA PRO A 115 -15.87 -4.93 -4.79
C PRO A 115 -16.69 -3.64 -4.75
N THR A 116 -15.98 -2.50 -4.80
CA THR A 116 -16.60 -1.18 -4.94
C THR A 116 -16.69 -0.77 -6.40
N ASP A 117 -17.51 0.25 -6.70
CA ASP A 117 -17.64 0.81 -8.04
C ASP A 117 -16.35 1.49 -8.53
N LEU A 118 -15.39 1.75 -7.65
CA LEU A 118 -14.13 2.43 -7.97
C LEU A 118 -13.00 1.46 -8.34
N GLN A 119 -13.24 0.14 -8.29
CA GLN A 119 -12.25 -0.86 -8.71
C GLN A 119 -11.87 -0.65 -10.19
N GLY A 120 -10.55 -0.48 -10.44
CA GLY A 120 -10.01 -0.33 -11.79
C GLY A 120 -10.53 0.91 -12.53
N ARG A 121 -10.83 2.01 -11.83
CA ARG A 121 -11.42 3.22 -12.43
C ARG A 121 -10.46 4.36 -12.65
N TYR A 122 -9.26 4.27 -12.09
CA TYR A 122 -8.30 5.37 -12.13
C TYR A 122 -7.09 5.02 -12.98
N GLN A 123 -6.44 6.05 -13.49
CA GLN A 123 -5.05 5.97 -13.91
C GLN A 123 -4.20 6.40 -12.72
N VAL A 124 -3.39 5.49 -12.19
CA VAL A 124 -2.68 5.73 -10.93
C VAL A 124 -1.24 6.15 -11.20
N LEU A 125 -0.88 7.36 -10.77
CA LEU A 125 0.51 7.81 -10.72
C LEU A 125 1.08 7.49 -9.34
N PHE A 126 1.97 6.50 -9.27
CA PHE A 126 2.65 6.10 -8.04
C PHE A 126 4.06 6.68 -8.00
N LEU A 127 4.35 7.46 -6.96
CA LEU A 127 5.64 8.10 -6.73
C LEU A 127 6.23 7.62 -5.40
N ASP A 128 7.48 7.17 -5.44
CA ASP A 128 8.26 6.80 -4.25
C ASP A 128 9.41 7.77 -4.08
N PHE A 129 9.26 8.72 -3.17
CA PHE A 129 10.26 9.78 -2.94
C PHE A 129 11.50 9.28 -2.21
N SER A 130 11.55 8.04 -1.73
CA SER A 130 12.79 7.46 -1.20
C SER A 130 13.90 7.37 -2.25
N GLN A 131 13.53 7.37 -3.53
CA GLN A 131 14.48 7.32 -4.65
C GLN A 131 15.18 8.65 -4.92
N ILE A 132 14.68 9.75 -4.36
CA ILE A 132 15.26 11.07 -4.52
C ILE A 132 16.28 11.28 -3.40
N THR A 133 17.53 11.00 -3.70
CA THR A 133 18.65 11.06 -2.76
C THR A 133 19.69 12.08 -3.22
N GLY A 134 20.46 12.64 -2.29
CA GLY A 134 21.55 13.55 -2.58
C GLY A 134 21.63 14.69 -1.58
N LYS A 135 22.61 15.57 -1.80
CA LYS A 135 22.74 16.79 -1.03
C LYS A 135 21.71 17.82 -1.48
N ILE A 136 21.43 18.79 -0.63
CA ILE A 136 20.39 19.79 -0.86
C ILE A 136 20.63 20.62 -2.14
N ASP A 137 21.89 20.90 -2.48
CA ASP A 137 22.30 21.66 -3.66
C ASP A 137 21.90 21.02 -5.00
N VAL A 138 21.72 19.67 -5.02
CA VAL A 138 21.30 18.91 -6.22
C VAL A 138 19.90 18.29 -6.09
N LEU A 139 19.25 18.55 -4.95
CA LEU A 139 17.96 17.89 -4.62
C LEU A 139 16.85 18.31 -5.59
N GLU A 140 16.79 19.58 -5.95
CA GLU A 140 15.82 20.13 -6.90
C GLU A 140 16.00 19.51 -8.30
N GLU A 141 17.22 19.46 -8.79
CA GLU A 141 17.53 18.85 -10.08
C GLU A 141 17.13 17.37 -10.10
N ARG A 142 17.43 16.63 -9.02
CA ARG A 142 17.07 15.21 -8.89
C ARG A 142 15.56 15.02 -8.80
N PHE A 143 14.87 15.90 -8.10
CA PHE A 143 13.41 15.87 -8.05
C PHE A 143 12.81 16.08 -9.44
N ASN A 144 13.28 17.10 -10.17
CA ASN A 144 12.81 17.41 -11.52
C ASN A 144 13.05 16.23 -12.47
N ALA A 145 14.24 15.63 -12.41
CA ALA A 145 14.57 14.43 -13.21
C ALA A 145 13.67 13.24 -12.85
N TYR A 146 13.50 12.95 -11.54
CA TYR A 146 12.65 11.87 -11.05
C TYR A 146 11.19 12.06 -11.50
N MET A 147 10.64 13.26 -11.32
CA MET A 147 9.28 13.57 -11.74
C MET A 147 9.09 13.43 -13.24
N SER A 148 10.03 13.96 -14.04
CA SER A 148 9.97 13.86 -15.51
C SER A 148 9.98 12.40 -15.97
N ILE A 149 10.86 11.56 -15.42
CA ILE A 149 10.96 10.13 -15.76
C ILE A 149 9.66 9.40 -15.43
N ASN A 150 9.09 9.63 -14.24
CA ASN A 150 7.87 8.95 -13.82
C ASN A 150 6.63 9.41 -14.60
N LEU A 151 6.57 10.69 -14.98
CA LEU A 151 5.50 11.20 -15.84
C LEU A 151 5.61 10.62 -17.26
N ASP A 152 6.83 10.51 -17.81
CA ASP A 152 7.03 9.88 -19.10
C ASP A 152 6.62 8.40 -19.09
N ALA A 153 6.98 7.68 -18.01
CA ALA A 153 6.56 6.29 -17.82
C ALA A 153 5.03 6.17 -17.73
N PHE A 154 4.38 7.06 -16.97
CA PHE A 154 2.93 7.13 -16.86
C PHE A 154 2.26 7.37 -18.22
N VAL A 155 2.70 8.38 -18.97
CA VAL A 155 2.13 8.70 -20.29
C VAL A 155 2.32 7.55 -21.28
N ARG A 156 3.44 6.82 -21.21
CA ARG A 156 3.68 5.62 -22.02
C ARG A 156 2.79 4.45 -21.62
N GLN A 157 2.60 4.24 -20.31
CA GLN A 157 1.71 3.18 -19.77
C GLN A 157 0.27 3.38 -20.24
N TYR A 158 -0.20 4.61 -20.26
CA TYR A 158 -1.56 4.96 -20.67
C TYR A 158 -1.64 5.56 -22.08
N ALA A 159 -0.68 5.29 -22.95
CA ALA A 159 -0.58 5.88 -24.27
C ALA A 159 -1.86 5.75 -25.12
N GLN A 160 -2.62 4.66 -24.93
CA GLN A 160 -3.90 4.44 -25.62
C GLN A 160 -4.97 5.47 -25.28
N TYR A 161 -4.87 6.11 -24.11
CA TYR A 161 -5.83 7.13 -23.64
C TYR A 161 -5.44 8.55 -24.06
N TYR A 162 -4.14 8.79 -24.40
CA TYR A 162 -3.55 10.09 -24.71
C TYR A 162 -2.93 10.15 -26.10
N GLN A 163 -3.53 9.49 -27.08
CA GLN A 163 -2.93 9.33 -28.43
C GLN A 163 -2.61 10.67 -29.09
N ALA A 164 -3.47 11.69 -28.91
CA ALA A 164 -3.27 13.01 -29.50
C ALA A 164 -2.26 13.88 -28.73
N GLU A 165 -2.21 13.73 -27.39
CA GLU A 165 -1.43 14.61 -26.51
C GLU A 165 -0.10 14.01 -26.10
N LYS A 166 0.09 12.70 -26.29
CA LYS A 166 1.26 11.95 -25.83
C LYS A 166 2.58 12.58 -26.27
N ASP A 167 2.74 12.87 -27.56
CA ASP A 167 3.99 13.36 -28.11
C ASP A 167 4.27 14.80 -27.64
N GLU A 168 3.23 15.62 -27.47
CA GLU A 168 3.36 16.93 -26.88
C GLU A 168 3.81 16.85 -25.42
N ILE A 169 3.19 16.02 -24.59
CA ILE A 169 3.57 15.85 -23.18
C ILE A 169 5.01 15.34 -23.07
N LEU A 170 5.38 14.33 -23.85
CA LEU A 170 6.72 13.74 -23.82
C LEU A 170 7.81 14.70 -24.31
N SER A 171 7.48 15.67 -25.16
CA SER A 171 8.44 16.66 -25.69
C SER A 171 8.82 17.75 -24.67
N ARG A 172 8.06 17.91 -23.58
CA ARG A 172 8.38 18.90 -22.55
C ARG A 172 9.59 18.46 -21.73
N THR A 173 10.43 19.41 -21.33
CA THR A 173 11.59 19.16 -20.45
C THR A 173 11.20 19.31 -18.99
N GLU A 174 10.39 20.31 -18.68
CA GLU A 174 9.96 20.62 -17.31
C GLU A 174 8.81 19.72 -16.86
N TYR A 175 8.95 19.08 -15.70
CA TYR A 175 7.90 18.21 -15.17
C TYR A 175 6.59 18.96 -14.89
N ALA A 176 6.67 20.24 -14.53
CA ALA A 176 5.50 21.09 -14.28
C ALA A 176 4.63 21.23 -15.53
N ASP A 177 5.25 21.46 -16.67
CA ASP A 177 4.55 21.53 -17.96
C ASP A 177 3.93 20.18 -18.33
N LYS A 178 4.65 19.08 -18.07
CA LYS A 178 4.13 17.72 -18.31
C LYS A 178 2.88 17.44 -17.47
N ILE A 179 2.91 17.78 -16.17
CA ILE A 179 1.77 17.62 -15.27
C ILE A 179 0.58 18.45 -15.73
N GLU A 180 0.81 19.71 -16.09
CA GLU A 180 -0.26 20.61 -16.52
C GLU A 180 -0.94 20.09 -17.77
N LEU A 181 -0.17 19.67 -18.78
CA LEU A 181 -0.70 19.08 -20.01
C LEU A 181 -1.43 17.78 -19.77
N LEU A 182 -0.86 16.89 -18.92
CA LEU A 182 -1.50 15.63 -18.54
C LEU A 182 -2.84 15.87 -17.86
N PHE A 183 -2.93 16.81 -16.92
CA PHE A 183 -4.18 17.11 -16.23
C PHE A 183 -5.23 17.73 -17.16
N LYS A 184 -4.80 18.60 -18.08
CA LYS A 184 -5.69 19.14 -19.13
C LYS A 184 -6.24 18.05 -20.03
N ALA A 185 -5.36 17.15 -20.49
CA ALA A 185 -5.77 16.02 -21.34
C ALA A 185 -6.69 15.06 -20.59
N ALA A 186 -6.35 14.64 -19.37
CA ALA A 186 -7.19 13.76 -18.55
C ALA A 186 -8.58 14.37 -18.32
N LYS A 187 -8.65 15.67 -17.99
CA LYS A 187 -9.90 16.39 -17.81
C LYS A 187 -10.74 16.45 -19.10
N ALA A 188 -10.11 16.71 -20.22
CA ALA A 188 -10.79 16.80 -21.54
C ALA A 188 -11.41 15.46 -21.92
N HIS A 189 -10.77 14.35 -21.62
CA HIS A 189 -11.24 12.99 -21.90
C HIS A 189 -12.12 12.40 -20.79
N GLY A 190 -12.26 13.09 -19.64
CA GLY A 190 -13.04 12.59 -18.50
C GLY A 190 -12.35 11.45 -17.74
N TYR A 191 -11.00 11.33 -17.84
CA TYR A 191 -10.24 10.33 -17.08
C TYR A 191 -10.00 10.79 -15.65
N ALA A 192 -10.10 9.84 -14.73
CA ALA A 192 -9.82 10.08 -13.32
C ALA A 192 -8.38 9.66 -12.99
N LEU A 193 -7.61 10.62 -12.47
CA LEU A 193 -6.25 10.39 -12.01
C LEU A 193 -6.24 10.15 -10.50
N TYR A 194 -5.41 9.21 -10.04
CA TYR A 194 -5.17 8.93 -8.63
C TYR A 194 -3.66 9.03 -8.34
N LEU A 195 -3.29 9.94 -7.45
CA LEU A 195 -1.89 10.15 -7.08
C LEU A 195 -1.60 9.43 -5.77
N ILE A 196 -0.60 8.57 -5.78
CA ILE A 196 -0.05 7.92 -4.58
C ILE A 196 1.38 8.39 -4.40
N ILE A 197 1.71 8.91 -3.21
CA ILE A 197 3.07 9.31 -2.86
C ILE A 197 3.51 8.53 -1.63
N ASP A 198 4.54 7.72 -1.78
CA ASP A 198 5.23 7.06 -0.66
C ASP A 198 6.49 7.84 -0.26
N GLU A 199 6.89 7.74 1.03
CA GLU A 199 8.08 8.38 1.60
C GLU A 199 8.15 9.90 1.34
N TYR A 200 7.00 10.59 1.40
CA TYR A 200 6.89 12.04 1.16
C TYR A 200 7.71 12.89 2.14
N ASP A 201 8.04 12.34 3.31
CA ASP A 201 8.87 12.97 4.34
C ASP A 201 10.38 12.88 4.06
N ASN A 202 10.78 12.19 2.98
CA ASN A 202 12.20 12.03 2.64
C ASN A 202 12.92 13.36 2.43
N PHE A 203 12.27 14.32 1.76
CA PHE A 203 12.83 15.67 1.59
C PHE A 203 13.10 16.39 2.91
N THR A 204 12.13 16.33 3.81
CA THR A 204 12.27 16.88 5.16
C THR A 204 13.49 16.30 5.88
N ASN A 205 13.68 14.99 5.77
CA ASN A 205 14.81 14.31 6.39
C ASN A 205 16.15 14.75 5.78
N VAL A 206 16.24 14.94 4.46
CA VAL A 206 17.45 15.42 3.78
C VAL A 206 17.79 16.84 4.26
N VAL A 207 16.83 17.76 4.26
CA VAL A 207 17.01 19.15 4.69
C VAL A 207 17.42 19.23 6.16
N LEU A 208 16.75 18.49 7.04
CA LEU A 208 17.06 18.45 8.48
C LEU A 208 18.46 17.89 8.76
N ASN A 209 18.89 16.88 8.02
CA ASN A 209 20.20 16.27 8.22
C ASN A 209 21.36 17.20 7.82
N GLU A 210 21.19 18.06 6.79
CA GLU A 210 22.25 18.93 6.31
C GLU A 210 22.27 20.31 7.00
N HIS A 211 21.13 20.87 7.38
CA HIS A 211 21.05 22.24 7.90
C HIS A 211 20.49 22.35 9.32
N GLY A 212 20.05 21.25 9.91
CA GLY A 212 19.42 21.24 11.22
C GLY A 212 18.09 22.00 11.26
N GLU A 213 17.55 22.19 12.47
CA GLU A 213 16.23 22.85 12.65
C GLU A 213 16.16 24.31 12.19
N LYS A 214 17.30 24.97 11.94
CA LYS A 214 17.37 26.41 11.60
C LYS A 214 16.81 26.77 10.22
N VAL A 215 16.56 25.80 9.34
CA VAL A 215 16.04 26.05 7.98
C VAL A 215 14.52 25.95 7.92
N TYR A 216 13.87 25.49 9.01
CA TYR A 216 12.42 25.31 9.05
C TYR A 216 11.64 26.54 9.55
N HIS A 217 12.35 27.62 9.87
CA HIS A 217 11.79 28.89 10.28
C HIS A 217 12.13 29.95 9.23
#